data_03000c596a3cea9abac39eb7b41518d6
#
_entry.id   03000c596a3cea9abac39eb7b41518d6
#
_cell.length_a   1.000
_cell.length_b   1.000
_cell.length_c   1.000
_cell.angle_alpha   90.00
_cell.angle_beta   90.00
_cell.angle_gamma   90.00
#
_symmetry.space_group_name_H-M   'P 1'
#
loop_
_entity.id
_entity.type
_entity.pdbx_description
1 polymer ?
#
loop_
_entity_poly.entity_id
_entity_poly.type
_entity_poly.pdbx_seq_one_letter_code
_entity_poly.pdbx_strand_id
1 'polypeptide(L)'
;MSHLTYGVPESQAVLKITCRLLSAFVSQGRPAVTVCVRVQEPRNCQINSALTSFHTALELAIDQREIQHVCLYEIGWCSMIELNFRDAYDSFERLKNESRWSQCYYAYLTAVCQGATGDVDEAQIVFKEVQKLFKRKNNQIEQFSVKKAERFRKQTPTKALCVLASIEVLYLWKALPNCSFPNLQRMSQACHEVDDSAVVGLKYLLLGAIHKCLGNSEDAVQVNCLCCHG
;
A
#
# COMPACT_ATOMS: atom_id res chain seq x y z
N MET A 1 22.96 -35.29 -31.55
CA MET A 1 22.25 -34.98 -30.28
C MET A 1 22.92 -33.77 -29.63
N SER A 2 22.47 -32.62 -29.96
CA SER A 2 22.99 -31.34 -29.43
C SER A 2 21.93 -30.75 -28.52
N HIS A 3 22.19 -30.81 -27.19
CA HIS A 3 21.38 -30.10 -26.20
C HIS A 3 21.66 -28.61 -26.30
N LEU A 4 20.69 -27.86 -26.80
CA LEU A 4 20.60 -26.40 -26.70
C LEU A 4 20.19 -26.05 -25.28
N THR A 5 21.16 -25.63 -24.48
CA THR A 5 20.94 -24.92 -23.21
C THR A 5 20.51 -23.50 -23.52
N TYR A 6 19.20 -23.22 -23.50
CA TYR A 6 18.67 -21.85 -23.60
C TYR A 6 18.87 -21.10 -22.28
N GLY A 7 19.59 -20.21 -22.28
CA GLY A 7 19.89 -18.83 -21.94
C GLY A 7 19.25 -18.26 -20.67
N VAL A 8 19.91 -18.45 -19.50
CA VAL A 8 19.69 -17.72 -18.25
C VAL A 8 20.16 -16.22 -18.28
N PRO A 9 20.99 -15.73 -19.26
CA PRO A 9 21.49 -14.35 -19.21
C PRO A 9 20.49 -13.25 -19.57
N GLU A 10 19.52 -13.51 -20.46
CA GLU A 10 18.54 -12.45 -20.88
C GLU A 10 17.53 -12.13 -19.80
N SER A 11 17.06 -13.12 -19.06
CA SER A 11 16.12 -12.90 -17.96
C SER A 11 16.72 -12.10 -16.81
N GLN A 12 18.00 -12.29 -16.49
CA GLN A 12 18.69 -11.50 -15.48
C GLN A 12 18.96 -10.04 -15.91
N ALA A 13 19.24 -9.80 -17.20
CA ALA A 13 19.43 -8.45 -17.71
C ALA A 13 18.12 -7.65 -17.71
N VAL A 14 17.03 -8.27 -18.16
CA VAL A 14 15.68 -7.68 -18.13
C VAL A 14 15.26 -7.41 -16.67
N LEU A 15 15.47 -8.37 -15.76
CA LEU A 15 15.19 -8.20 -14.34
C LEU A 15 15.97 -7.02 -13.73
N LYS A 16 17.27 -6.88 -14.03
CA LYS A 16 18.09 -5.76 -13.56
C LYS A 16 17.65 -4.40 -14.10
N ILE A 17 17.24 -4.32 -15.36
CA ILE A 17 16.74 -3.07 -15.96
C ILE A 17 15.38 -2.71 -15.35
N THR A 18 14.48 -3.68 -15.25
CA THR A 18 13.17 -3.48 -14.62
C THR A 18 13.32 -3.04 -13.16
N CYS A 19 14.20 -3.68 -12.40
CA CYS A 19 14.46 -3.31 -11.01
C CYS A 19 15.12 -1.94 -10.85
N ARG A 20 15.99 -1.51 -11.76
CA ARG A 20 16.54 -0.14 -11.75
C ARG A 20 15.48 0.91 -12.03
N LEU A 21 14.56 0.65 -12.94
CA LEU A 21 13.41 1.54 -13.20
C LEU A 21 12.47 1.55 -11.99
N LEU A 22 12.16 0.37 -11.41
CA LEU A 22 11.33 0.23 -10.23
C LEU A 22 11.94 0.92 -8.99
N SER A 23 13.26 0.80 -8.77
CA SER A 23 13.94 1.45 -7.65
C SER A 23 13.89 2.99 -7.74
N ALA A 24 13.88 3.55 -8.95
CA ALA A 24 13.72 4.99 -9.15
C ALA A 24 12.30 5.46 -8.75
N PHE A 25 11.25 4.66 -8.96
CA PHE A 25 9.89 4.96 -8.50
C PHE A 25 9.73 4.76 -6.99
N VAL A 26 10.31 3.70 -6.43
CA VAL A 26 10.31 3.43 -4.98
C VAL A 26 11.01 4.56 -4.22
N SER A 27 12.09 5.13 -4.75
CA SER A 27 12.77 6.28 -4.14
C SER A 27 11.89 7.53 -4.01
N GLN A 28 10.83 7.62 -4.82
CA GLN A 28 9.80 8.67 -4.75
C GLN A 28 8.57 8.25 -3.92
N GLY A 29 8.61 7.08 -3.27
CA GLY A 29 7.51 6.53 -2.47
C GLY A 29 6.27 6.15 -3.28
N ARG A 30 6.41 5.95 -4.61
CA ARG A 30 5.30 5.57 -5.49
C ARG A 30 5.47 4.11 -5.91
N PRO A 31 4.46 3.25 -5.71
CA PRO A 31 4.52 1.87 -6.19
C PRO A 31 4.49 1.86 -7.72
N ALA A 32 5.37 1.07 -8.33
CA ALA A 32 5.44 0.96 -9.79
C ALA A 32 4.16 0.34 -10.36
N VAL A 33 3.50 -0.55 -9.64
CA VAL A 33 2.22 -1.12 -10.03
C VAL A 33 1.17 -0.05 -10.31
N THR A 34 1.16 1.05 -9.55
CA THR A 34 0.25 2.18 -9.77
C THR A 34 0.51 2.92 -11.08
N VAL A 35 1.73 2.84 -11.61
CA VAL A 35 2.13 3.47 -12.88
C VAL A 35 1.86 2.54 -14.05
N CYS A 36 2.16 1.24 -13.94
CA CYS A 36 2.01 0.25 -15.01
C CYS A 36 0.54 -0.04 -15.36
N VAL A 37 -0.36 -0.06 -14.37
CA VAL A 37 -1.80 -0.35 -14.58
C VAL A 37 -2.52 0.76 -15.37
N ARG A 38 -1.88 1.91 -15.60
CA ARG A 38 -2.48 3.00 -16.41
C ARG A 38 -2.58 2.71 -17.91
N VAL A 39 -1.92 1.66 -18.41
CA VAL A 39 -1.65 1.57 -19.85
C VAL A 39 -2.59 0.66 -20.63
N GLN A 40 -3.17 -0.42 -20.09
CA GLN A 40 -4.14 -1.26 -20.86
C GLN A 40 -4.78 -2.41 -20.04
N GLU A 41 -6.08 -2.67 -20.29
CA GLU A 41 -6.88 -3.89 -20.04
C GLU A 41 -7.47 -4.14 -18.62
N PRO A 42 -8.46 -5.02 -18.43
CA PRO A 42 -9.35 -5.05 -17.27
C PRO A 42 -8.62 -5.27 -15.96
N ARG A 43 -8.92 -4.41 -15.00
CA ARG A 43 -8.15 -4.07 -13.79
C ARG A 43 -7.79 -5.27 -12.88
N ASN A 44 -8.62 -6.31 -12.80
CA ASN A 44 -8.39 -7.45 -11.89
C ASN A 44 -7.30 -8.43 -12.34
N CYS A 45 -7.20 -8.68 -13.65
CA CYS A 45 -6.20 -9.64 -14.15
C CYS A 45 -4.77 -9.12 -14.01
N GLN A 46 -4.59 -7.80 -13.96
CA GLN A 46 -3.27 -7.19 -13.93
C GLN A 46 -2.63 -7.22 -12.55
N ILE A 47 -3.39 -7.01 -11.47
CA ILE A 47 -2.85 -7.06 -10.09
C ILE A 47 -2.40 -8.46 -9.73
N ASN A 48 -3.22 -9.49 -10.00
CA ASN A 48 -2.86 -10.88 -9.74
C ASN A 48 -1.67 -11.35 -10.57
N SER A 49 -1.61 -10.96 -11.85
CA SER A 49 -0.46 -11.24 -12.71
C SER A 49 0.81 -10.53 -12.21
N ALA A 50 0.69 -9.29 -11.76
CA ALA A 50 1.80 -8.55 -11.16
C ALA A 50 2.29 -9.22 -9.87
N LEU A 51 1.37 -9.63 -8.97
CA LEU A 51 1.70 -10.37 -7.75
C LEU A 51 2.49 -11.64 -8.07
N THR A 52 2.00 -12.47 -8.99
CA THR A 52 2.70 -13.68 -9.42
C THR A 52 4.11 -13.36 -9.94
N SER A 53 4.24 -12.32 -10.77
CA SER A 53 5.53 -11.90 -11.31
C SER A 53 6.51 -11.42 -10.24
N PHE A 54 6.02 -10.64 -9.25
CA PHE A 54 6.86 -10.16 -8.15
C PHE A 54 7.26 -11.29 -7.20
N HIS A 55 6.39 -12.26 -6.92
CA HIS A 55 6.73 -13.44 -6.14
C HIS A 55 7.81 -14.28 -6.84
N THR A 56 7.64 -14.54 -8.14
CA THR A 56 8.67 -15.25 -8.92
C THR A 56 10.00 -14.48 -8.92
N ALA A 57 9.97 -13.16 -9.09
CA ALA A 57 11.17 -12.34 -9.04
C ALA A 57 11.83 -12.35 -7.65
N LEU A 58 11.03 -12.39 -6.57
CA LEU A 58 11.52 -12.49 -5.20
C LEU A 58 12.24 -13.81 -4.95
N GLU A 59 11.69 -14.92 -5.45
CA GLU A 59 12.30 -16.26 -5.35
C GLU A 59 13.62 -16.36 -6.13
N LEU A 60 13.70 -15.72 -7.30
CA LEU A 60 14.91 -15.72 -8.13
C LEU A 60 16.02 -14.80 -7.61
N ALA A 61 15.68 -13.80 -6.81
CA ALA A 61 16.61 -12.78 -6.33
C ALA A 61 17.33 -13.18 -5.02
N ILE A 62 17.78 -14.44 -4.86
CA ILE A 62 18.28 -15.01 -3.61
C ILE A 62 19.38 -14.15 -2.98
N ASP A 63 20.37 -13.70 -3.76
CA ASP A 63 21.52 -12.91 -3.27
C ASP A 63 21.42 -11.41 -3.58
N GLN A 64 20.26 -10.94 -4.01
CA GLN A 64 20.05 -9.57 -4.45
C GLN A 64 19.06 -8.82 -3.54
N ARG A 65 19.52 -8.49 -2.32
CA ARG A 65 18.70 -7.86 -1.28
C ARG A 65 17.91 -6.63 -1.76
N GLU A 66 18.50 -5.77 -2.57
CA GLU A 66 17.81 -4.58 -3.08
C GLU A 66 16.65 -4.93 -4.01
N ILE A 67 16.81 -5.96 -4.83
CA ILE A 67 15.73 -6.47 -5.69
C ILE A 67 14.63 -7.10 -4.86
N GLN A 68 15.00 -7.90 -3.84
CA GLN A 68 14.02 -8.46 -2.91
C GLN A 68 13.20 -7.35 -2.24
N HIS A 69 13.84 -6.26 -1.79
CA HIS A 69 13.12 -5.14 -1.17
C HIS A 69 12.17 -4.44 -2.14
N VAL A 70 12.53 -4.29 -3.42
CA VAL A 70 11.63 -3.75 -4.44
C VAL A 70 10.45 -4.69 -4.65
N CYS A 71 10.68 -5.99 -4.80
CA CYS A 71 9.61 -6.97 -4.96
C CYS A 71 8.67 -6.97 -3.75
N LEU A 72 9.19 -7.00 -2.54
CA LEU A 72 8.38 -6.93 -1.30
C LEU A 72 7.54 -5.65 -1.24
N TYR A 73 8.10 -4.51 -1.65
CA TYR A 73 7.36 -3.26 -1.69
C TYR A 73 6.16 -3.33 -2.63
N GLU A 74 6.36 -3.83 -3.84
CA GLU A 74 5.28 -3.98 -4.82
C GLU A 74 4.26 -5.06 -4.40
N ILE A 75 4.70 -6.18 -3.81
CA ILE A 75 3.82 -7.21 -3.24
C ILE A 75 2.94 -6.60 -2.15
N GLY A 76 3.52 -5.84 -1.22
CA GLY A 76 2.78 -5.17 -0.16
C GLY A 76 1.70 -4.23 -0.71
N TRP A 77 2.02 -3.45 -1.75
CA TRP A 77 1.06 -2.56 -2.39
C TRP A 77 -0.05 -3.30 -3.16
N CYS A 78 0.30 -4.32 -3.94
CA CYS A 78 -0.68 -5.15 -4.63
C CYS A 78 -1.63 -5.81 -3.63
N SER A 79 -1.09 -6.33 -2.52
CA SER A 79 -1.87 -6.97 -1.47
C SER A 79 -2.80 -5.97 -0.76
N MET A 80 -2.38 -4.72 -0.53
CA MET A 80 -3.27 -3.66 -0.02
C MET A 80 -4.41 -3.34 -1.00
N ILE A 81 -4.13 -3.26 -2.31
CA ILE A 81 -5.14 -3.04 -3.36
C ILE A 81 -6.17 -4.17 -3.36
N GLU A 82 -5.72 -5.40 -3.15
CA GLU A 82 -6.58 -6.59 -3.06
C GLU A 82 -7.23 -6.77 -1.67
N LEU A 83 -7.00 -5.87 -0.72
CA LEU A 83 -7.44 -5.94 0.69
C LEU A 83 -6.94 -7.19 1.41
N ASN A 84 -5.84 -7.78 0.93
CA ASN A 84 -5.13 -8.86 1.62
C ASN A 84 -4.12 -8.26 2.60
N PHE A 85 -4.63 -7.82 3.75
CA PHE A 85 -3.81 -7.11 4.74
C PHE A 85 -2.77 -7.99 5.41
N ARG A 86 -2.95 -9.32 5.41
CA ARG A 86 -1.95 -10.24 5.97
C ARG A 86 -0.68 -10.28 5.14
N ASP A 87 -0.80 -10.50 3.84
CA ASP A 87 0.36 -10.54 2.94
C ASP A 87 1.02 -9.15 2.82
N ALA A 88 0.21 -8.08 2.87
CA ALA A 88 0.73 -6.73 2.92
C ALA A 88 1.56 -6.49 4.19
N TYR A 89 1.06 -6.92 5.36
CA TYR A 89 1.77 -6.86 6.64
C TYR A 89 3.10 -7.60 6.56
N ASP A 90 3.10 -8.87 6.15
CA ASP A 90 4.31 -9.70 6.08
C ASP A 90 5.39 -9.05 5.19
N SER A 91 4.97 -8.45 4.07
CA SER A 91 5.87 -7.75 3.14
C SER A 91 6.46 -6.47 3.75
N PHE A 92 5.62 -5.62 4.35
CA PHE A 92 6.08 -4.35 4.94
C PHE A 92 6.86 -4.56 6.25
N GLU A 93 6.53 -5.57 7.05
CA GLU A 93 7.28 -5.92 8.24
C GLU A 93 8.71 -6.35 7.89
N ARG A 94 8.86 -7.17 6.89
CA ARG A 94 10.18 -7.55 6.38
C ARG A 94 10.96 -6.34 5.90
N LEU A 95 10.34 -5.42 5.15
CA LEU A 95 10.97 -4.18 4.72
C LEU A 95 11.35 -3.27 5.90
N LYS A 96 10.51 -3.15 6.92
CA LYS A 96 10.80 -2.40 8.15
C LYS A 96 12.08 -2.91 8.81
N ASN A 97 12.27 -4.22 8.84
CA ASN A 97 13.39 -4.86 9.54
C ASN A 97 14.68 -4.88 8.69
N GLU A 98 14.59 -5.07 7.38
CA GLU A 98 15.73 -5.34 6.50
C GLU A 98 16.18 -4.12 5.69
N SER A 99 15.26 -3.22 5.31
CA SER A 99 15.57 -2.11 4.42
C SER A 99 16.20 -0.93 5.15
N ARG A 100 17.22 -0.35 4.55
CA ARG A 100 17.83 0.92 5.02
C ARG A 100 17.10 2.16 4.49
N TRP A 101 16.19 1.99 3.58
CA TRP A 101 15.35 3.09 3.10
C TRP A 101 14.34 3.45 4.20
N SER A 102 13.48 4.26 4.12
CA SER A 102 12.54 4.81 5.11
C SER A 102 11.88 3.78 6.07
N GLN A 103 12.61 3.29 7.06
CA GLN A 103 12.08 2.36 8.09
C GLN A 103 10.85 2.94 8.80
N CYS A 104 10.81 4.26 9.00
CA CYS A 104 9.68 4.99 9.56
C CYS A 104 8.39 4.78 8.74
N TYR A 105 8.48 4.90 7.43
CA TYR A 105 7.36 4.69 6.51
C TYR A 105 6.91 3.22 6.49
N TYR A 106 7.86 2.30 6.41
CA TYR A 106 7.52 0.87 6.44
C TYR A 106 6.89 0.47 7.78
N ALA A 107 7.36 1.00 8.91
CA ALA A 107 6.72 0.77 10.21
C ALA A 107 5.26 1.26 10.23
N TYR A 108 4.99 2.43 9.63
CA TYR A 108 3.63 2.93 9.52
C TYR A 108 2.74 2.00 8.67
N LEU A 109 3.21 1.56 7.51
CA LEU A 109 2.45 0.63 6.65
C LEU A 109 2.24 -0.73 7.34
N THR A 110 3.27 -1.25 8.03
CA THR A 110 3.18 -2.48 8.83
C THR A 110 2.08 -2.37 9.88
N ALA A 111 2.09 -1.28 10.67
CA ALA A 111 1.10 -1.07 11.73
C ALA A 111 -0.33 -0.93 11.18
N VAL A 112 -0.50 -0.20 10.06
CA VAL A 112 -1.80 -0.05 9.39
C VAL A 112 -2.33 -1.41 8.92
N CYS A 113 -1.50 -2.21 8.25
CA CYS A 113 -1.91 -3.52 7.75
C CYS A 113 -2.17 -4.49 8.91
N GLN A 114 -1.34 -4.52 9.94
CA GLN A 114 -1.51 -5.36 11.12
C GLN A 114 -2.83 -5.06 11.84
N GLY A 115 -3.12 -3.78 12.11
CA GLY A 115 -4.40 -3.39 12.72
C GLY A 115 -5.61 -3.70 11.83
N ALA A 116 -5.45 -3.63 10.50
CA ALA A 116 -6.49 -4.00 9.55
C ALA A 116 -6.77 -5.51 9.52
N THR A 117 -5.83 -6.39 9.90
CA THR A 117 -6.11 -7.82 10.14
C THR A 117 -6.94 -8.05 11.42
N GLY A 118 -6.85 -7.15 12.37
CA GLY A 118 -7.52 -7.22 13.68
C GLY A 118 -6.55 -7.23 14.87
N ASP A 119 -5.24 -7.35 14.64
CA ASP A 119 -4.20 -7.36 15.68
C ASP A 119 -3.89 -5.93 16.12
N VAL A 120 -4.87 -5.27 16.72
CA VAL A 120 -4.83 -3.82 17.01
C VAL A 120 -3.86 -3.46 18.14
N ASP A 121 -3.68 -4.32 19.13
CA ASP A 121 -2.77 -4.08 20.26
C ASP A 121 -1.31 -4.11 19.78
N GLU A 122 -0.94 -5.12 19.01
CA GLU A 122 0.37 -5.22 18.38
C GLU A 122 0.61 -4.09 17.37
N ALA A 123 -0.40 -3.73 16.59
CA ALA A 123 -0.34 -2.58 15.69
C ALA A 123 -0.03 -1.29 16.45
N GLN A 124 -0.61 -1.08 17.64
CA GLN A 124 -0.32 0.08 18.48
C GLN A 124 1.14 0.13 18.91
N ILE A 125 1.74 -1.01 19.22
CA ILE A 125 3.17 -1.08 19.57
C ILE A 125 4.01 -0.59 18.38
N VAL A 126 3.72 -1.06 17.18
CA VAL A 126 4.42 -0.64 15.96
C VAL A 126 4.17 0.84 15.64
N PHE A 127 2.96 1.38 15.85
CA PHE A 127 2.69 2.82 15.71
C PHE A 127 3.56 3.67 16.65
N LYS A 128 3.83 3.19 17.87
CA LYS A 128 4.75 3.86 18.82
C LYS A 128 6.21 3.85 18.35
N GLU A 129 6.61 2.84 17.57
CA GLU A 129 7.95 2.76 16.99
C GLU A 129 8.18 3.76 15.85
N VAL A 130 7.13 4.11 15.10
CA VAL A 130 7.23 5.03 13.94
C VAL A 130 7.98 6.30 14.29
N GLN A 131 7.68 6.91 15.44
CA GLN A 131 8.34 8.14 15.90
C GLN A 131 9.84 7.92 16.19
N LYS A 132 10.21 6.75 16.72
CA LYS A 132 11.62 6.42 17.04
C LYS A 132 12.45 6.20 15.77
N LEU A 133 11.80 5.74 14.71
CA LEU A 133 12.43 5.44 13.41
C LEU A 133 12.52 6.68 12.51
N PHE A 134 11.99 7.83 12.93
CA PHE A 134 12.03 9.07 12.17
C PHE A 134 13.45 9.65 12.15
N LYS A 135 14.13 9.54 11.01
CA LYS A 135 15.52 9.96 10.86
C LYS A 135 15.68 11.16 9.91
N ARG A 136 14.82 11.30 8.92
CA ARG A 136 14.96 12.24 7.81
C ARG A 136 13.90 13.35 7.89
N LYS A 137 14.20 14.40 8.66
CA LYS A 137 13.26 15.52 8.89
C LYS A 137 12.75 16.20 7.62
N ASN A 138 13.50 16.17 6.54
CA ASN A 138 13.10 16.77 5.26
C ASN A 138 12.37 15.79 4.32
N ASN A 139 12.14 14.54 4.73
CA ASN A 139 11.43 13.57 3.93
C ASN A 139 9.93 13.68 4.20
N GLN A 140 9.17 14.09 3.20
CA GLN A 140 7.72 14.28 3.30
C GLN A 140 6.96 12.99 3.66
N ILE A 141 7.44 11.84 3.19
CA ILE A 141 6.83 10.52 3.47
C ILE A 141 7.02 10.14 4.94
N GLU A 142 8.22 10.39 5.49
CA GLU A 142 8.47 10.13 6.91
C GLU A 142 7.67 11.10 7.80
N GLN A 143 7.58 12.39 7.42
CA GLN A 143 6.74 13.36 8.13
C GLN A 143 5.26 12.96 8.12
N PHE A 144 4.76 12.51 6.98
CA PHE A 144 3.41 11.97 6.85
C PHE A 144 3.20 10.80 7.81
N SER A 145 4.12 9.80 7.80
CA SER A 145 4.04 8.60 8.62
C SER A 145 3.98 8.94 10.11
N VAL A 146 4.85 9.83 10.57
CA VAL A 146 4.88 10.28 11.97
C VAL A 146 3.58 10.99 12.35
N LYS A 147 3.12 11.93 11.52
CA LYS A 147 1.89 12.68 11.79
C LYS A 147 0.67 11.78 11.87
N LYS A 148 0.57 10.79 10.98
CA LYS A 148 -0.56 9.85 10.97
C LYS A 148 -0.50 8.84 12.13
N ALA A 149 0.69 8.35 12.46
CA ALA A 149 0.89 7.42 13.56
C ALA A 149 0.63 8.04 14.93
N GLU A 150 0.76 9.36 15.08
CA GLU A 150 0.60 10.04 16.37
C GLU A 150 -0.77 9.81 17.00
N ARG A 151 -1.83 9.77 16.19
CA ARG A 151 -3.18 9.46 16.66
C ARG A 151 -3.23 8.07 17.32
N PHE A 152 -2.74 7.05 16.63
CA PHE A 152 -2.78 5.67 17.07
C PHE A 152 -1.78 5.37 18.21
N ARG A 153 -0.80 6.25 18.39
CA ARG A 153 0.12 6.17 19.53
C ARG A 153 -0.57 6.50 20.86
N LYS A 154 -1.48 7.47 20.85
CA LYS A 154 -2.16 7.96 22.05
C LYS A 154 -3.32 7.05 22.48
N GLN A 155 -3.98 6.44 21.52
CA GLN A 155 -5.15 5.60 21.73
C GLN A 155 -5.02 4.33 20.90
N THR A 156 -5.39 3.18 21.46
CA THR A 156 -5.44 1.91 20.71
C THR A 156 -6.39 2.04 19.52
N PRO A 157 -5.93 1.76 18.31
CA PRO A 157 -6.78 1.86 17.13
C PRO A 157 -7.86 0.76 17.12
N THR A 158 -8.94 1.00 16.40
CA THR A 158 -9.87 -0.08 16.03
C THR A 158 -9.46 -0.66 14.67
N LYS A 159 -9.89 -1.87 14.38
CA LYS A 159 -9.72 -2.49 13.07
C LYS A 159 -10.26 -1.57 11.95
N ALA A 160 -11.46 -1.02 12.13
CA ALA A 160 -12.09 -0.12 11.16
C ALA A 160 -11.24 1.14 10.89
N LEU A 161 -10.63 1.73 11.92
CA LEU A 161 -9.73 2.87 11.75
C LEU A 161 -8.43 2.50 11.00
N CYS A 162 -7.89 1.31 11.20
CA CYS A 162 -6.72 0.84 10.46
C CYS A 162 -7.07 0.56 8.99
N VAL A 163 -8.23 -0.02 8.71
CA VAL A 163 -8.74 -0.16 7.33
C VAL A 163 -8.94 1.21 6.68
N LEU A 164 -9.53 2.18 7.38
CA LEU A 164 -9.68 3.55 6.88
C LEU A 164 -8.33 4.18 6.56
N ALA A 165 -7.33 3.99 7.43
CA ALA A 165 -5.96 4.48 7.21
C ALA A 165 -5.30 3.83 5.98
N SER A 166 -5.54 2.53 5.71
CA SER A 166 -5.07 1.86 4.51
C SER A 166 -5.69 2.45 3.23
N ILE A 167 -7.01 2.73 3.26
CA ILE A 167 -7.72 3.37 2.15
C ILE A 167 -7.20 4.80 1.94
N GLU A 168 -6.91 5.55 3.00
CA GLU A 168 -6.28 6.87 2.90
C GLU A 168 -4.93 6.80 2.18
N VAL A 169 -4.09 5.82 2.51
CA VAL A 169 -2.81 5.59 1.83
C VAL A 169 -3.04 5.29 0.35
N LEU A 170 -3.96 4.38 0.01
CA LEU A 170 -4.30 4.07 -1.38
C LEU A 170 -4.83 5.28 -2.15
N TYR A 171 -5.63 6.14 -1.50
CA TYR A 171 -6.12 7.39 -2.08
C TYR A 171 -4.99 8.38 -2.38
N LEU A 172 -4.13 8.64 -1.40
CA LEU A 172 -3.03 9.62 -1.52
C LEU A 172 -2.03 9.23 -2.61
N TRP A 173 -1.74 7.94 -2.75
CA TRP A 173 -0.86 7.42 -3.81
C TRP A 173 -1.57 7.14 -5.13
N LYS A 174 -2.87 7.52 -5.25
CA LYS A 174 -3.68 7.39 -6.46
C LYS A 174 -3.85 5.92 -6.92
N ALA A 175 -3.90 5.00 -5.96
CA ALA A 175 -4.06 3.57 -6.22
C ALA A 175 -5.53 3.13 -6.33
N LEU A 176 -6.50 3.90 -5.80
CA LEU A 176 -7.92 3.55 -5.84
C LEU A 176 -8.47 3.21 -7.24
N PRO A 177 -8.08 3.90 -8.33
CA PRO A 177 -8.55 3.53 -9.67
C PRO A 177 -8.10 2.15 -10.14
N ASN A 178 -7.10 1.55 -9.48
CA ASN A 178 -6.58 0.21 -9.79
C ASN A 178 -7.28 -0.89 -9.01
N CYS A 179 -8.09 -0.54 -8.00
CA CYS A 179 -8.85 -1.49 -7.23
C CYS A 179 -10.01 -2.06 -8.05
N SER A 180 -10.32 -3.33 -7.82
CA SER A 180 -11.47 -3.99 -8.44
C SER A 180 -12.79 -3.39 -7.95
N PHE A 181 -13.85 -3.55 -8.74
CA PHE A 181 -15.19 -3.11 -8.34
C PHE A 181 -15.64 -3.71 -7.00
N PRO A 182 -15.50 -5.04 -6.77
CA PRO A 182 -15.83 -5.63 -5.48
C PRO A 182 -14.98 -5.07 -4.33
N ASN A 183 -13.68 -4.82 -4.55
CA ASN A 183 -12.83 -4.26 -3.51
C ASN A 183 -13.20 -2.80 -3.18
N LEU A 184 -13.56 -1.98 -4.18
CA LEU A 184 -14.08 -0.64 -3.95
C LEU A 184 -15.38 -0.66 -3.14
N GLN A 185 -16.29 -1.61 -3.41
CA GLN A 185 -17.50 -1.79 -2.59
C GLN A 185 -17.18 -2.16 -1.15
N ARG A 186 -16.24 -3.10 -0.93
CA ARG A 186 -15.77 -3.47 0.42
C ARG A 186 -15.12 -2.29 1.15
N MET A 187 -14.33 -1.46 0.44
CA MET A 187 -13.76 -0.23 0.99
C MET A 187 -14.84 0.77 1.39
N SER A 188 -15.86 0.96 0.54
CA SER A 188 -17.02 1.82 0.86
C SER A 188 -17.72 1.33 2.13
N GLN A 189 -18.01 0.04 2.22
CA GLN A 189 -18.61 -0.56 3.40
C GLN A 189 -17.76 -0.32 4.65
N ALA A 190 -16.46 -0.58 4.57
CA ALA A 190 -15.53 -0.34 5.68
C ALA A 190 -15.49 1.13 6.13
N CYS A 191 -15.60 2.07 5.21
CA CYS A 191 -15.72 3.49 5.56
C CYS A 191 -17.02 3.77 6.36
N HIS A 192 -18.15 3.15 6.00
CA HIS A 192 -19.41 3.34 6.73
C HIS A 192 -19.36 2.78 8.16
N GLU A 193 -18.60 1.71 8.39
CA GLU A 193 -18.43 1.10 9.72
C GLU A 193 -17.62 1.95 10.70
N VAL A 194 -16.90 2.97 10.21
CA VAL A 194 -16.16 3.87 11.10
C VAL A 194 -17.12 4.85 11.77
N ASP A 195 -17.23 4.73 13.10
CA ASP A 195 -18.00 5.63 13.97
C ASP A 195 -17.04 6.40 14.89
N ASP A 196 -16.32 7.37 14.32
CA ASP A 196 -15.37 8.21 15.04
C ASP A 196 -15.45 9.64 14.50
N SER A 197 -15.98 10.54 15.30
CA SER A 197 -16.20 11.94 14.94
C SER A 197 -14.92 12.65 14.49
N ALA A 198 -13.76 12.26 15.03
CA ALA A 198 -12.49 12.90 14.67
C ALA A 198 -11.99 12.55 13.25
N VAL A 199 -12.61 11.59 12.57
CA VAL A 199 -12.27 11.22 11.17
C VAL A 199 -13.42 11.36 10.20
N VAL A 200 -14.51 11.99 10.60
CA VAL A 200 -15.71 12.17 9.76
C VAL A 200 -15.35 12.80 8.41
N GLY A 201 -14.57 13.90 8.41
CA GLY A 201 -14.12 14.53 7.18
C GLY A 201 -13.30 13.60 6.28
N LEU A 202 -12.37 12.82 6.85
CA LEU A 202 -11.60 11.83 6.11
C LEU A 202 -12.51 10.72 5.54
N LYS A 203 -13.44 10.20 6.35
CA LYS A 203 -14.42 9.19 5.94
C LYS A 203 -15.18 9.65 4.69
N TYR A 204 -15.76 10.83 4.71
CA TYR A 204 -16.52 11.35 3.56
C TYR A 204 -15.64 11.66 2.35
N LEU A 205 -14.42 12.17 2.54
CA LEU A 205 -13.46 12.35 1.46
C LEU A 205 -13.17 11.03 0.73
N LEU A 206 -12.92 9.97 1.49
CA LEU A 206 -12.61 8.66 0.93
C LEU A 206 -13.84 8.02 0.25
N LEU A 207 -15.03 8.14 0.86
CA LEU A 207 -16.27 7.69 0.23
C LEU A 207 -16.50 8.39 -1.11
N GLY A 208 -16.35 9.72 -1.18
CA GLY A 208 -16.48 10.45 -2.44
C GLY A 208 -15.49 9.99 -3.50
N ALA A 209 -14.23 9.72 -3.11
CA ALA A 209 -13.22 9.20 -4.03
C ALA A 209 -13.54 7.78 -4.51
N ILE A 210 -14.05 6.91 -3.63
CA ILE A 210 -14.45 5.55 -3.96
C ILE A 210 -15.66 5.56 -4.91
N HIS A 211 -16.71 6.35 -4.61
CA HIS A 211 -17.87 6.48 -5.48
C HIS A 211 -17.51 7.00 -6.87
N LYS A 212 -16.57 7.94 -6.95
CA LYS A 212 -16.01 8.39 -8.24
C LYS A 212 -15.36 7.24 -9.01
N CYS A 213 -14.62 6.36 -8.34
CA CYS A 213 -14.00 5.18 -8.98
C CYS A 213 -15.04 4.12 -9.39
N LEU A 214 -16.16 4.02 -8.67
CA LEU A 214 -17.28 3.14 -8.99
C LEU A 214 -18.16 3.67 -10.15
N GLY A 215 -17.97 4.92 -10.57
CA GLY A 215 -18.79 5.56 -11.61
C GLY A 215 -20.10 6.18 -11.07
N ASN A 216 -20.31 6.21 -9.74
CA ASN A 216 -21.49 6.76 -9.09
C ASN A 216 -21.33 8.27 -8.85
N SER A 217 -21.42 9.07 -9.90
CA SER A 217 -21.11 10.51 -9.84
C SER A 217 -22.08 11.30 -8.94
N GLU A 218 -23.36 10.91 -8.86
CA GLU A 218 -24.35 11.57 -8.00
C GLU A 218 -24.02 11.37 -6.52
N ASP A 219 -23.76 10.12 -6.12
CA ASP A 219 -23.36 9.79 -4.75
C ASP A 219 -22.02 10.47 -4.38
N ALA A 220 -21.09 10.54 -5.30
CA ALA A 220 -19.79 11.20 -5.09
C ALA A 220 -19.95 12.70 -4.78
N VAL A 221 -20.88 13.40 -5.47
CA VAL A 221 -21.17 14.81 -5.24
C VAL A 221 -21.86 15.02 -3.89
N GLN A 222 -22.87 14.20 -3.57
CA GLN A 222 -23.63 14.29 -2.34
C GLN A 222 -22.73 14.07 -1.11
N VAL A 223 -21.83 13.08 -1.17
CA VAL A 223 -20.88 12.76 -0.09
C VAL A 223 -19.86 13.89 0.08
N ASN A 224 -19.37 14.49 -1.01
CA ASN A 224 -18.44 15.62 -0.94
C ASN A 224 -19.09 16.90 -0.33
N CYS A 225 -20.38 17.13 -0.55
CA CYS A 225 -21.11 18.22 0.12
C CYS A 225 -21.15 18.05 1.64
N LEU A 226 -21.30 16.80 2.13
CA LEU A 226 -21.27 16.49 3.56
C LEU A 226 -19.89 16.75 4.19
N CYS A 227 -18.80 16.57 3.42
CA CYS A 227 -17.44 16.87 3.88
C CYS A 227 -17.19 18.36 4.15
N CYS A 228 -17.95 19.26 3.50
CA CYS A 228 -17.79 20.71 3.65
C CYS A 228 -18.59 21.29 4.85
N HIS A 229 -19.44 20.52 5.48
CA HIS A 229 -20.34 20.97 6.56
C HIS A 229 -20.04 20.32 7.92
N GLY A 230 -19.04 19.47 8.03
CA GLY A 230 -18.55 18.84 9.26
C GLY A 230 -17.12 19.26 9.58
#